data_74401857e49d2028cf04c095ebcc7d6e
#
_entry.id   74401857e49d2028cf04c095ebcc7d6e
#
_cell.length_a   1.000
_cell.length_b   1.000
_cell.length_c   1.000
_cell.angle_alpha   90.00
_cell.angle_beta   90.00
_cell.angle_gamma   90.00
#
_symmetry.space_group_name_H-M   'P 1'
#
loop_
_entity.id
_entity.type
_entity.pdbx_description
1 polymer ?
#
loop_
_entity_poly.entity_id
_entity_poly.type
_entity_poly.pdbx_seq_one_letter_code
_entity_poly.pdbx_strand_id
1 'polypeptide(L)'
;MATLFRGALIGGAVLAAALPATGQQTDADPDTMRVCASTKDAPYSTADLDGFENRIAEIIADEAGLTLEMVQVEKDAIFLHRDGIEQDICEVIIGVDEGDERMLTSEPYYRSAYAFVARQDRGFEGHTWQDIDQEGYDTFAYRYHSPAETILKYSGRYEYNLIYQASLVDFEDRRNQYTQVPAERVVDEVSSGKADLGILFAPEAARFVKDSREPLEMTLITDRIERSDGLVIPLQYSQSVGVADDSPELLEKIDAALESGSARIRAVLEEEGIPTLPMN
;
A
#
# COMPACT_ATOMS: atom_id res chain seq x y z
N MET A 1 -70.69 41.07 43.18
CA MET A 1 -69.55 41.88 43.56
C MET A 1 -68.31 41.35 42.91
N ALA A 2 -67.85 41.94 41.84
CA ALA A 2 -66.74 41.49 41.04
C ALA A 2 -65.51 42.30 41.36
N THR A 3 -64.38 41.68 41.53
CA THR A 3 -63.11 42.41 41.63
C THR A 3 -62.11 41.76 40.62
N LEU A 4 -61.78 42.59 39.63
CA LEU A 4 -60.79 42.27 38.59
C LEU A 4 -59.39 42.52 39.18
N PHE A 5 -58.49 41.54 38.99
CA PHE A 5 -57.06 41.76 39.11
C PHE A 5 -56.39 41.61 37.74
N ARG A 6 -55.80 42.70 37.24
CA ARG A 6 -54.93 42.73 36.10
C ARG A 6 -53.50 42.33 36.52
N GLY A 7 -52.98 41.24 36.03
CA GLY A 7 -51.57 40.89 36.15
C GLY A 7 -50.81 41.26 34.85
N ALA A 8 -49.79 42.11 34.93
CA ALA A 8 -48.93 42.50 33.86
C ALA A 8 -47.84 41.42 33.66
N LEU A 9 -47.76 40.81 32.48
CA LEU A 9 -46.67 39.91 32.04
C LEU A 9 -45.54 40.80 31.47
N ILE A 10 -44.41 40.80 32.15
CA ILE A 10 -43.14 41.36 31.64
C ILE A 10 -42.44 40.24 30.88
N GLY A 11 -42.44 40.32 29.53
CA GLY A 11 -41.69 39.41 28.67
C GLY A 11 -40.21 39.83 28.62
N GLY A 12 -39.35 39.05 29.25
CA GLY A 12 -37.90 39.18 29.10
C GLY A 12 -37.44 38.48 27.81
N ALA A 13 -36.98 39.25 26.83
CA ALA A 13 -36.30 38.74 25.67
C ALA A 13 -34.87 38.33 26.03
N VAL A 14 -34.58 37.03 26.02
CA VAL A 14 -33.20 36.52 26.12
C VAL A 14 -32.60 36.57 24.73
N LEU A 15 -31.71 37.51 24.46
CA LEU A 15 -30.84 37.48 23.27
C LEU A 15 -29.79 36.37 23.49
N ALA A 16 -29.97 35.24 22.80
CA ALA A 16 -28.92 34.26 22.66
C ALA A 16 -27.89 34.79 21.63
N ALA A 17 -26.73 35.20 22.08
CA ALA A 17 -25.59 35.50 21.23
C ALA A 17 -25.05 34.16 20.70
N ALA A 18 -25.27 33.87 19.42
CA ALA A 18 -24.61 32.80 18.73
C ALA A 18 -23.12 33.19 18.53
N LEU A 19 -22.23 32.54 19.25
CA LEU A 19 -20.79 32.61 18.97
C LEU A 19 -20.54 31.88 17.63
N PRO A 20 -19.79 32.49 16.70
CA PRO A 20 -19.37 31.77 15.52
C PRO A 20 -18.43 30.64 15.99
N ALA A 21 -18.74 29.40 15.66
CA ALA A 21 -17.80 28.32 15.74
C ALA A 21 -16.73 28.60 14.68
N THR A 22 -15.62 29.20 15.09
CA THR A 22 -14.39 29.20 14.30
C THR A 22 -13.93 27.72 14.25
N GLY A 23 -14.21 27.04 13.13
CA GLY A 23 -13.50 25.81 12.80
C GLY A 23 -12.01 26.17 12.81
N GLN A 24 -11.27 25.62 13.75
CA GLN A 24 -9.81 25.61 13.67
C GLN A 24 -9.47 24.72 12.47
N GLN A 25 -9.26 25.35 11.31
CA GLN A 25 -8.28 24.80 10.36
C GLN A 25 -6.96 24.87 11.12
N THR A 26 -6.44 23.72 11.49
CA THR A 26 -5.04 23.60 11.87
C THR A 26 -4.29 23.85 10.57
N ASP A 27 -3.81 25.09 10.36
CA ASP A 27 -2.82 25.36 9.32
C ASP A 27 -1.71 24.32 9.53
N ALA A 28 -1.50 23.46 8.55
CA ALA A 28 -0.42 22.48 8.60
C ALA A 28 0.88 23.26 8.78
N ASP A 29 1.71 22.84 9.73
CA ASP A 29 3.01 23.45 9.95
C ASP A 29 3.85 23.22 8.67
N PRO A 30 4.29 24.26 7.95
CA PRO A 30 5.01 24.12 6.68
C PRO A 30 6.35 23.38 6.81
N ASP A 31 6.83 23.20 8.05
CA ASP A 31 8.04 22.47 8.37
C ASP A 31 7.76 21.01 8.81
N THR A 32 6.50 20.55 8.73
CA THR A 32 6.10 19.19 9.08
C THR A 32 5.59 18.42 7.86
N MET A 33 6.11 17.22 7.65
CA MET A 33 5.64 16.24 6.66
C MET A 33 4.79 15.18 7.36
N ARG A 34 3.47 15.22 7.15
CA ARG A 34 2.53 14.24 7.72
C ARG A 34 2.31 13.09 6.74
N VAL A 35 2.81 11.92 7.09
CA VAL A 35 2.77 10.71 6.26
C VAL A 35 1.69 9.76 6.76
N CYS A 36 0.75 9.40 5.88
CA CYS A 36 -0.22 8.35 6.14
C CYS A 36 0.47 6.99 6.17
N ALA A 37 0.43 6.31 7.29
CA ALA A 37 1.06 5.01 7.49
C ALA A 37 0.01 3.94 7.82
N SER A 38 -0.12 2.90 6.98
CA SER A 38 -0.99 1.76 7.27
C SER A 38 -0.45 0.96 8.45
N THR A 39 -1.33 0.53 9.34
CA THR A 39 -0.95 -0.40 10.41
C THR A 39 -1.06 -1.87 10.01
N LYS A 40 -1.48 -2.16 8.77
CA LYS A 40 -1.86 -3.50 8.28
C LYS A 40 -1.21 -3.91 6.96
N ASP A 41 -0.13 -3.27 6.57
CA ASP A 41 0.49 -3.49 5.26
C ASP A 41 1.97 -3.89 5.37
N ALA A 42 2.26 -4.87 6.25
CA ALA A 42 3.61 -5.44 6.30
C ALA A 42 3.99 -6.09 4.96
N PRO A 43 5.22 -5.89 4.47
CA PRO A 43 6.38 -5.27 5.10
C PRO A 43 6.54 -3.77 4.83
N TYR A 44 5.61 -3.13 4.13
CA TYR A 44 5.66 -1.70 3.78
C TYR A 44 5.55 -0.81 5.01
N SER A 45 4.46 -0.97 5.77
CA SER A 45 4.18 -0.24 6.99
C SER A 45 3.44 -1.12 8.00
N THR A 46 3.74 -0.93 9.29
CA THR A 46 3.18 -1.72 10.39
C THR A 46 2.70 -0.83 11.51
N ALA A 47 2.00 -1.40 12.48
CA ALA A 47 1.60 -0.69 13.69
C ALA A 47 2.82 -0.23 14.55
N ASP A 48 3.94 -0.93 14.44
CA ASP A 48 5.18 -0.60 15.14
C ASP A 48 6.07 0.38 14.34
N LEU A 49 5.65 0.78 13.13
CA LEU A 49 6.37 1.67 12.21
C LEU A 49 7.76 1.13 11.80
N ASP A 50 7.93 -0.19 11.73
CA ASP A 50 9.17 -0.86 11.35
C ASP A 50 9.19 -1.32 9.87
N GLY A 51 8.19 -0.91 9.09
CA GLY A 51 8.11 -1.16 7.66
C GLY A 51 9.19 -0.40 6.87
N PHE A 52 9.52 -0.89 5.69
CA PHE A 52 10.56 -0.24 4.88
C PHE A 52 10.11 1.13 4.34
N GLU A 53 8.83 1.35 4.08
CA GLU A 53 8.30 2.65 3.69
C GLU A 53 8.34 3.65 4.85
N ASN A 54 8.15 3.20 6.09
CA ASN A 54 8.34 4.07 7.26
C ASN A 54 9.80 4.57 7.33
N ARG A 55 10.78 3.70 7.08
CA ARG A 55 12.21 4.06 6.99
C ARG A 55 12.52 4.99 5.83
N ILE A 56 11.85 4.82 4.68
CA ILE A 56 11.99 5.71 3.53
C ILE A 56 11.42 7.10 3.85
N ALA A 57 10.27 7.17 4.52
CA ALA A 57 9.71 8.45 4.98
C ALA A 57 10.65 9.20 5.92
N GLU A 58 11.34 8.50 6.84
CA GLU A 58 12.37 9.09 7.71
C GLU A 58 13.53 9.69 6.90
N ILE A 59 13.99 8.98 5.86
CA ILE A 59 15.05 9.47 4.98
C ILE A 59 14.61 10.74 4.23
N ILE A 60 13.40 10.72 3.66
CA ILE A 60 12.86 11.86 2.92
C ILE A 60 12.73 13.08 3.83
N ALA A 61 12.17 12.92 5.02
CA ALA A 61 12.02 14.03 5.96
C ALA A 61 13.38 14.62 6.39
N ASP A 62 14.36 13.75 6.69
CA ASP A 62 15.71 14.14 7.06
C ASP A 62 16.41 14.94 5.94
N GLU A 63 16.36 14.45 4.70
CA GLU A 63 16.97 15.11 3.53
C GLU A 63 16.23 16.41 3.15
N ALA A 64 14.92 16.48 3.33
CA ALA A 64 14.13 17.68 3.10
C ALA A 64 14.25 18.72 4.24
N GLY A 65 14.82 18.33 5.40
CA GLY A 65 14.90 19.17 6.59
C GLY A 65 13.54 19.41 7.24
N LEU A 66 12.59 18.45 7.10
CA LEU A 66 11.24 18.52 7.64
C LEU A 66 11.11 17.68 8.92
N THR A 67 10.19 18.08 9.78
CA THR A 67 9.75 17.25 10.91
C THR A 67 8.84 16.16 10.39
N LEU A 68 9.14 14.90 10.68
CA LEU A 68 8.28 13.78 10.29
C LEU A 68 7.18 13.54 11.33
N GLU A 69 5.94 13.45 10.87
CA GLU A 69 4.79 12.95 11.63
C GLU A 69 4.18 11.74 10.91
N MET A 70 4.28 10.55 11.51
CA MET A 70 3.61 9.35 11.02
C MET A 70 2.18 9.31 11.52
N VAL A 71 1.22 9.49 10.62
CA VAL A 71 -0.22 9.39 10.90
C VAL A 71 -0.68 7.97 10.64
N GLN A 72 -0.84 7.19 11.72
CA GLN A 72 -1.27 5.80 11.61
C GLN A 72 -2.74 5.67 11.26
N VAL A 73 -3.03 4.94 10.19
CA VAL A 73 -4.37 4.60 9.73
C VAL A 73 -4.61 3.10 9.91
N GLU A 74 -5.58 2.74 10.75
CA GLU A 74 -5.91 1.32 11.04
C GLU A 74 -6.68 0.65 9.88
N LYS A 75 -6.17 0.79 8.66
CA LYS A 75 -6.73 0.27 7.42
C LYS A 75 -5.62 -0.27 6.53
N ASP A 76 -6.01 -1.14 5.58
CA ASP A 76 -5.12 -1.54 4.49
C ASP A 76 -4.70 -0.32 3.65
N ALA A 77 -3.49 -0.35 3.07
CA ALA A 77 -2.91 0.80 2.37
C ALA A 77 -3.79 1.36 1.24
N ILE A 78 -4.57 0.52 0.58
CA ILE A 78 -5.50 0.94 -0.48
C ILE A 78 -6.53 2.00 -0.01
N PHE A 79 -6.73 2.15 1.30
CA PHE A 79 -7.65 3.14 1.88
C PHE A 79 -6.94 4.42 2.34
N LEU A 80 -5.60 4.52 2.29
CA LEU A 80 -4.86 5.68 2.80
C LEU A 80 -5.23 6.98 2.10
N HIS A 81 -5.48 6.96 0.79
CA HIS A 81 -5.93 8.16 0.08
C HIS A 81 -7.28 8.64 0.62
N ARG A 82 -8.31 7.78 0.63
CA ARG A 82 -9.67 8.13 1.05
C ARG A 82 -9.77 8.46 2.54
N ASP A 83 -9.11 7.68 3.40
CA ASP A 83 -9.26 7.79 4.86
C ASP A 83 -8.15 8.65 5.51
N GLY A 84 -7.14 9.07 4.71
CA GLY A 84 -6.03 9.91 5.11
C GLY A 84 -6.03 11.26 4.36
N ILE A 85 -5.64 11.26 3.08
CA ILE A 85 -5.51 12.46 2.25
C ILE A 85 -6.85 13.21 2.13
N GLU A 86 -7.93 12.54 1.71
CA GLU A 86 -9.26 13.16 1.54
C GLU A 86 -9.88 13.62 2.87
N GLN A 87 -9.33 13.22 4.01
CA GLN A 87 -9.76 13.65 5.35
C GLN A 87 -8.86 14.72 5.96
N ASP A 88 -7.86 15.21 5.22
CA ASP A 88 -6.88 16.22 5.65
C ASP A 88 -6.11 15.85 6.95
N ILE A 89 -5.98 14.55 7.24
CA ILE A 89 -5.24 14.09 8.43
C ILE A 89 -3.75 13.87 8.14
N CYS A 90 -3.40 13.64 6.89
CA CYS A 90 -2.03 13.51 6.36
C CYS A 90 -2.00 14.00 4.92
N GLU A 91 -0.84 14.28 4.37
CA GLU A 91 -0.66 14.82 3.03
C GLU A 91 0.28 14.02 2.14
N VAL A 92 0.93 12.99 2.70
CA VAL A 92 1.91 12.16 1.98
C VAL A 92 1.60 10.67 2.15
N ILE A 93 1.76 9.90 1.07
CA ILE A 93 1.74 8.43 1.05
C ILE A 93 3.02 7.95 0.37
N ILE A 94 3.78 7.08 1.04
CA ILE A 94 4.96 6.44 0.45
C ILE A 94 4.51 5.21 -0.36
N GLY A 95 5.14 4.94 -1.50
CA GLY A 95 4.91 3.71 -2.26
C GLY A 95 3.61 3.69 -3.05
N VAL A 96 3.29 4.78 -3.74
CA VAL A 96 2.21 4.81 -4.74
C VAL A 96 2.76 4.52 -6.13
N ASP A 97 1.91 4.05 -7.02
CA ASP A 97 2.31 3.88 -8.42
C ASP A 97 2.57 5.24 -9.08
N GLU A 98 3.61 5.32 -9.89
CA GLU A 98 3.92 6.51 -10.70
C GLU A 98 2.70 6.92 -11.53
N GLY A 99 2.31 8.20 -11.44
CA GLY A 99 1.20 8.76 -12.19
C GLY A 99 -0.20 8.37 -11.66
N ASP A 100 -0.35 8.04 -10.39
CA ASP A 100 -1.66 7.85 -9.77
C ASP A 100 -2.48 9.14 -9.89
N GLU A 101 -3.57 9.10 -10.66
CA GLU A 101 -4.40 10.28 -10.99
C GLU A 101 -5.16 10.87 -9.78
N ARG A 102 -5.11 10.23 -8.62
CA ARG A 102 -5.81 10.67 -7.41
C ARG A 102 -5.04 11.71 -6.60
N MET A 103 -3.75 11.92 -6.91
CA MET A 103 -2.85 12.79 -6.16
C MET A 103 -1.66 13.21 -7.03
N LEU A 104 -0.89 14.19 -6.57
CA LEU A 104 0.41 14.48 -7.18
C LEU A 104 1.37 13.33 -6.87
N THR A 105 2.20 12.93 -7.84
CA THR A 105 3.22 11.89 -7.63
C THR A 105 4.61 12.46 -7.88
N SER A 106 5.58 12.06 -7.05
CA SER A 106 6.99 12.38 -7.24
C SER A 106 7.56 11.66 -8.47
N GLU A 107 8.79 12.03 -8.87
CA GLU A 107 9.61 11.14 -9.67
C GLU A 107 9.75 9.78 -8.96
N PRO A 108 9.75 8.67 -9.71
CA PRO A 108 9.82 7.35 -9.11
C PRO A 108 11.21 7.10 -8.49
N TYR A 109 11.24 6.50 -7.30
CA TYR A 109 12.48 6.25 -6.56
C TYR A 109 12.96 4.79 -6.61
N TYR A 110 12.07 3.85 -7.01
CA TYR A 110 12.46 2.51 -7.44
C TYR A 110 11.42 1.90 -8.38
N ARG A 111 11.82 0.85 -9.08
CA ARG A 111 10.96 0.05 -9.92
C ARG A 111 11.15 -1.42 -9.59
N SER A 112 10.04 -2.17 -9.52
CA SER A 112 10.06 -3.60 -9.29
C SER A 112 8.98 -4.31 -10.11
N ALA A 113 8.86 -5.63 -9.95
CA ALA A 113 7.92 -6.45 -10.70
C ALA A 113 7.18 -7.43 -9.79
N TYR A 114 6.10 -7.99 -10.32
CA TYR A 114 5.57 -9.24 -9.80
C TYR A 114 6.62 -10.33 -9.92
N ALA A 115 6.60 -11.27 -8.99
CA ALA A 115 7.58 -12.34 -8.91
C ALA A 115 6.90 -13.68 -8.61
N PHE A 116 7.52 -14.74 -9.11
CA PHE A 116 7.30 -16.07 -8.60
C PHE A 116 8.18 -16.31 -7.38
N VAL A 117 7.57 -16.83 -6.32
CA VAL A 117 8.27 -17.28 -5.11
C VAL A 117 8.16 -18.80 -5.09
N ALA A 118 9.30 -19.50 -5.06
CA ALA A 118 9.39 -20.94 -5.05
C ALA A 118 10.40 -21.44 -4.01
N ARG A 119 10.28 -22.70 -3.60
CA ARG A 119 11.34 -23.36 -2.84
C ARG A 119 12.53 -23.63 -3.78
N GLN A 120 13.74 -23.35 -3.33
CA GLN A 120 14.96 -23.57 -4.12
C GLN A 120 15.15 -25.04 -4.50
N ASP A 121 14.73 -25.99 -3.64
CA ASP A 121 14.83 -27.42 -3.90
C ASP A 121 13.88 -27.91 -5.01
N ARG A 122 12.94 -27.08 -5.46
CA ARG A 122 12.04 -27.36 -6.58
C ARG A 122 12.63 -26.98 -7.93
N GLY A 123 13.64 -26.11 -7.96
CA GLY A 123 14.33 -25.69 -9.18
C GLY A 123 13.43 -24.99 -10.20
N PHE A 124 12.56 -24.09 -9.73
CA PHE A 124 11.70 -23.29 -10.61
C PHE A 124 12.56 -22.34 -11.45
N GLU A 125 12.35 -22.34 -12.75
CA GLU A 125 12.97 -21.40 -13.67
C GLU A 125 11.88 -20.72 -14.52
N GLY A 126 11.74 -19.40 -14.43
CA GLY A 126 10.71 -18.67 -15.19
C GLY A 126 10.78 -17.16 -14.99
N HIS A 127 10.64 -16.41 -16.10
CA HIS A 127 10.68 -14.96 -16.13
C HIS A 127 9.47 -14.34 -16.85
N THR A 128 8.57 -15.17 -17.36
CA THR A 128 7.36 -14.75 -18.05
C THR A 128 6.13 -15.26 -17.31
N TRP A 129 5.00 -14.57 -17.43
CA TRP A 129 3.79 -15.00 -16.76
C TRP A 129 3.29 -16.37 -17.20
N GLN A 130 3.66 -16.85 -18.42
CA GLN A 130 3.32 -18.17 -18.93
C GLN A 130 4.09 -19.30 -18.23
N ASP A 131 5.21 -18.99 -17.57
CA ASP A 131 6.02 -20.00 -16.88
C ASP A 131 5.30 -20.61 -15.66
N ILE A 132 4.14 -20.10 -15.28
CA ILE A 132 3.22 -20.74 -14.32
C ILE A 132 2.76 -22.14 -14.80
N ASP A 133 2.81 -22.40 -16.10
CA ASP A 133 2.33 -23.67 -16.70
C ASP A 133 3.34 -24.81 -16.67
N GLN A 134 4.43 -24.69 -15.91
CA GLN A 134 5.41 -25.76 -15.77
C GLN A 134 4.83 -26.98 -15.06
N GLU A 135 5.24 -28.18 -15.49
CA GLU A 135 4.84 -29.45 -14.90
C GLU A 135 5.29 -29.55 -13.43
N GLY A 136 4.40 -29.97 -12.57
CA GLY A 136 4.66 -30.12 -11.13
C GLY A 136 4.40 -28.87 -10.31
N TYR A 137 3.86 -27.81 -10.91
CA TYR A 137 3.42 -26.60 -10.21
C TYR A 137 1.91 -26.41 -10.44
N ASP A 138 1.11 -26.87 -9.47
CA ASP A 138 -0.35 -26.92 -9.60
C ASP A 138 -1.10 -26.10 -8.54
N THR A 139 -0.44 -25.72 -7.44
CA THR A 139 -1.03 -25.00 -6.33
C THR A 139 -0.38 -23.63 -6.15
N PHE A 140 -1.19 -22.57 -6.23
CA PHE A 140 -0.72 -21.18 -6.26
C PHE A 140 -1.30 -20.36 -5.13
N ALA A 141 -0.43 -19.70 -4.36
CA ALA A 141 -0.81 -18.73 -3.36
C ALA A 141 -0.57 -17.31 -3.88
N TYR A 142 -1.55 -16.40 -3.71
CA TYR A 142 -1.45 -15.02 -4.19
C TYR A 142 -2.37 -14.08 -3.38
N ARG A 143 -2.22 -12.78 -3.57
CA ARG A 143 -3.14 -11.79 -3.01
C ARG A 143 -4.31 -11.54 -3.95
N TYR A 144 -5.53 -11.44 -3.40
CA TYR A 144 -6.73 -11.14 -4.19
C TYR A 144 -6.63 -9.77 -4.87
N HIS A 145 -7.36 -9.60 -5.96
CA HIS A 145 -7.46 -8.35 -6.72
C HIS A 145 -6.12 -7.81 -7.22
N SER A 146 -5.13 -8.67 -7.38
CA SER A 146 -3.81 -8.35 -7.88
C SER A 146 -3.60 -8.84 -9.31
N PRO A 147 -2.59 -8.35 -10.04
CA PRO A 147 -2.15 -8.93 -11.32
C PRO A 147 -1.87 -10.44 -11.28
N ALA A 148 -1.49 -11.00 -10.12
CA ALA A 148 -1.34 -12.44 -9.94
C ALA A 148 -2.64 -13.22 -10.24
N GLU A 149 -3.78 -12.70 -9.81
CA GLU A 149 -5.08 -13.28 -10.13
C GLU A 149 -5.34 -13.30 -11.65
N THR A 150 -4.89 -12.27 -12.35
CA THR A 150 -4.99 -12.20 -13.80
C THR A 150 -4.08 -13.23 -14.49
N ILE A 151 -2.87 -13.45 -13.99
CA ILE A 151 -1.98 -14.52 -14.47
C ILE A 151 -2.69 -15.87 -14.40
N LEU A 152 -3.30 -16.20 -13.26
CA LEU A 152 -4.02 -17.48 -13.12
C LEU A 152 -5.22 -17.57 -14.07
N LYS A 153 -5.97 -16.47 -14.29
CA LYS A 153 -7.10 -16.46 -15.23
C LYS A 153 -6.66 -16.71 -16.66
N TYR A 154 -5.57 -16.09 -17.10
CA TYR A 154 -5.07 -16.22 -18.46
C TYR A 154 -4.37 -17.56 -18.74
N SER A 155 -3.77 -18.18 -17.71
CA SER A 155 -3.21 -19.53 -17.80
C SER A 155 -4.27 -20.65 -17.65
N GLY A 156 -5.53 -20.29 -17.33
CA GLY A 156 -6.59 -21.28 -17.08
C GLY A 156 -6.45 -22.02 -15.75
N ARG A 157 -5.60 -21.55 -14.85
CA ARG A 157 -5.35 -22.17 -13.52
C ARG A 157 -6.29 -21.65 -12.43
N TYR A 158 -7.01 -20.56 -12.68
CA TYR A 158 -7.80 -19.85 -11.68
C TYR A 158 -8.89 -20.72 -11.04
N GLU A 159 -9.72 -21.38 -11.84
CA GLU A 159 -10.85 -22.17 -11.37
C GLU A 159 -10.40 -23.37 -10.53
N TYR A 160 -9.31 -24.01 -10.90
CA TYR A 160 -8.75 -25.16 -10.18
C TYR A 160 -8.14 -24.76 -8.84
N ASN A 161 -7.68 -23.53 -8.72
CA ASN A 161 -7.02 -23.00 -7.53
C ASN A 161 -7.98 -22.31 -6.52
N LEU A 162 -9.25 -22.08 -6.89
CA LEU A 162 -10.21 -21.29 -6.10
C LEU A 162 -10.40 -21.81 -4.67
N ILE A 163 -10.55 -23.12 -4.50
CA ILE A 163 -10.82 -23.74 -3.18
C ILE A 163 -9.60 -23.55 -2.27
N TYR A 164 -8.42 -23.77 -2.80
CA TYR A 164 -7.17 -23.58 -2.08
C TYR A 164 -7.00 -22.11 -1.68
N GLN A 165 -7.10 -21.18 -2.64
CA GLN A 165 -6.97 -19.75 -2.40
C GLN A 165 -7.97 -19.24 -1.34
N ALA A 166 -9.23 -19.72 -1.40
CA ALA A 166 -10.26 -19.35 -0.42
C ALA A 166 -9.94 -19.86 1.00
N SER A 167 -9.14 -20.92 1.13
CA SER A 167 -8.72 -21.44 2.44
C SER A 167 -7.62 -20.61 3.12
N LEU A 168 -7.01 -19.66 2.40
CA LEU A 168 -5.93 -18.81 2.92
C LEU A 168 -6.44 -17.60 3.69
N VAL A 169 -7.73 -17.33 3.66
CA VAL A 169 -8.36 -16.22 4.38
C VAL A 169 -9.28 -16.72 5.47
N ASP A 170 -9.20 -16.09 6.64
CA ASP A 170 -10.13 -16.29 7.73
C ASP A 170 -11.40 -15.48 7.44
N PHE A 171 -12.40 -16.14 6.91
CA PHE A 171 -13.67 -15.52 6.59
C PHE A 171 -14.53 -15.37 7.85
N GLU A 172 -14.22 -14.39 8.69
CA GLU A 172 -14.94 -14.17 9.96
C GLU A 172 -16.20 -13.30 9.83
N ASP A 173 -16.32 -12.43 8.80
CA ASP A 173 -17.44 -11.51 8.68
C ASP A 173 -17.97 -11.38 7.25
N ARG A 174 -19.27 -11.69 7.07
CA ARG A 174 -20.01 -11.46 5.81
C ARG A 174 -20.10 -9.97 5.42
N ARG A 175 -19.78 -9.05 6.33
CA ARG A 175 -19.76 -7.58 6.10
C ARG A 175 -18.40 -7.08 5.69
N ASN A 176 -17.36 -7.88 5.84
CA ASN A 176 -16.02 -7.49 5.38
C ASN A 176 -15.99 -7.64 3.85
N GLN A 177 -16.10 -6.52 3.16
CA GLN A 177 -16.08 -6.48 1.69
C GLN A 177 -14.66 -6.52 1.13
N TYR A 178 -13.67 -6.25 1.95
CA TYR A 178 -12.27 -6.30 1.58
C TYR A 178 -11.57 -7.38 2.41
N THR A 179 -11.36 -8.50 1.75
CA THR A 179 -10.64 -9.64 2.33
C THR A 179 -9.37 -9.84 1.53
N GLN A 180 -8.22 -9.89 2.20
CA GLN A 180 -6.92 -10.06 1.58
C GLN A 180 -6.13 -11.19 2.23
N VAL A 181 -5.29 -11.87 1.45
CA VAL A 181 -4.29 -12.80 1.96
C VAL A 181 -3.04 -12.00 2.31
N PRO A 182 -2.56 -12.02 3.57
CA PRO A 182 -1.31 -11.35 3.93
C PRO A 182 -0.13 -11.89 3.11
N ALA A 183 0.81 -11.03 2.73
CA ALA A 183 1.98 -11.44 1.95
C ALA A 183 2.82 -12.49 2.68
N GLU A 184 2.99 -12.34 4.01
CA GLU A 184 3.62 -13.34 4.88
C GLU A 184 2.97 -14.72 4.72
N ARG A 185 1.62 -14.77 4.72
CA ARG A 185 0.87 -16.01 4.57
C ARG A 185 1.14 -16.68 3.22
N VAL A 186 1.22 -15.91 2.14
CA VAL A 186 1.56 -16.44 0.81
C VAL A 186 2.93 -17.09 0.82
N VAL A 187 3.93 -16.42 1.40
CA VAL A 187 5.30 -16.94 1.49
C VAL A 187 5.37 -18.18 2.40
N ASP A 188 4.64 -18.20 3.52
CA ASP A 188 4.56 -19.35 4.42
C ASP A 188 3.93 -20.59 3.76
N GLU A 189 2.92 -20.42 2.91
CA GLU A 189 2.33 -21.54 2.17
C GLU A 189 3.34 -22.17 1.21
N VAL A 190 4.18 -21.36 0.56
CA VAL A 190 5.29 -21.85 -0.29
C VAL A 190 6.37 -22.52 0.55
N SER A 191 6.82 -21.86 1.60
CA SER A 191 7.86 -22.36 2.51
C SER A 191 7.49 -23.73 3.10
N SER A 192 6.23 -23.87 3.53
CA SER A 192 5.71 -25.15 4.07
C SER A 192 5.42 -26.22 3.02
N GLY A 193 5.53 -25.90 1.73
CA GLY A 193 5.23 -26.81 0.61
C GLY A 193 3.74 -27.08 0.38
N LYS A 194 2.86 -26.25 0.91
CA LYS A 194 1.41 -26.32 0.67
C LYS A 194 1.03 -25.62 -0.64
N ALA A 195 1.76 -24.56 -1.00
CA ALA A 195 1.72 -23.99 -2.34
C ALA A 195 3.00 -24.38 -3.10
N ASP A 196 2.87 -24.63 -4.38
CA ASP A 196 4.01 -24.86 -5.25
C ASP A 196 4.69 -23.54 -5.62
N LEU A 197 3.91 -22.50 -5.88
CA LEU A 197 4.37 -21.13 -6.17
C LEU A 197 3.56 -20.09 -5.40
N GLY A 198 4.25 -19.05 -4.92
CA GLY A 198 3.67 -17.78 -4.56
C GLY A 198 3.78 -16.80 -5.73
N ILE A 199 2.77 -15.93 -5.92
CA ILE A 199 2.82 -14.88 -6.93
C ILE A 199 2.47 -13.57 -6.24
N LEU A 200 3.47 -12.69 -6.09
CA LEU A 200 3.40 -11.44 -5.35
C LEU A 200 4.13 -10.32 -6.08
N PHE A 201 3.78 -9.08 -5.79
CA PHE A 201 4.70 -7.99 -6.10
C PHE A 201 5.96 -8.16 -5.25
N ALA A 202 7.14 -8.13 -5.85
CA ALA A 202 8.37 -8.52 -5.17
C ALA A 202 8.64 -7.78 -3.86
N PRO A 203 8.38 -6.46 -3.72
CA PRO A 203 8.50 -5.76 -2.45
C PRO A 203 7.61 -6.31 -1.33
N GLU A 204 6.42 -6.85 -1.65
CA GLU A 204 5.54 -7.48 -0.66
C GLU A 204 6.13 -8.77 -0.08
N ALA A 205 6.90 -9.49 -0.89
CA ALA A 205 7.43 -10.80 -0.52
C ALA A 205 8.83 -10.75 0.08
N ALA A 206 9.64 -9.76 -0.28
CA ALA A 206 11.08 -9.76 -0.12
C ALA A 206 11.56 -10.06 1.31
N ARG A 207 11.04 -9.35 2.31
CA ARG A 207 11.38 -9.57 3.72
C ARG A 207 11.07 -11.01 4.15
N PHE A 208 9.88 -11.50 3.84
CA PHE A 208 9.43 -12.83 4.27
C PHE A 208 10.18 -13.95 3.55
N VAL A 209 10.57 -13.75 2.28
CA VAL A 209 11.43 -14.67 1.53
C VAL A 209 12.82 -14.72 2.17
N LYS A 210 13.41 -13.57 2.49
CA LYS A 210 14.71 -13.45 3.14
C LYS A 210 14.74 -14.11 4.51
N ASP A 211 13.67 -13.94 5.31
CA ASP A 211 13.58 -14.42 6.69
C ASP A 211 13.02 -15.85 6.77
N SER A 212 12.68 -16.47 5.63
CA SER A 212 12.18 -17.84 5.58
C SER A 212 13.20 -18.86 6.08
N ARG A 213 12.71 -19.84 6.87
CA ARG A 213 13.55 -20.95 7.35
C ARG A 213 13.96 -21.90 6.24
N GLU A 214 13.06 -22.12 5.30
CA GLU A 214 13.33 -22.93 4.10
C GLU A 214 13.90 -22.02 3.01
N PRO A 215 14.94 -22.44 2.30
CA PRO A 215 15.49 -21.65 1.21
C PRO A 215 14.46 -21.40 0.11
N LEU A 216 14.10 -20.15 -0.08
CA LEU A 216 13.20 -19.70 -1.15
C LEU A 216 13.97 -18.91 -2.19
N GLU A 217 13.43 -18.90 -3.39
CA GLU A 217 13.91 -18.11 -4.52
C GLU A 217 12.76 -17.21 -5.00
N MET A 218 13.09 -15.98 -5.36
CA MET A 218 12.17 -15.02 -5.92
C MET A 218 12.63 -14.61 -7.32
N THR A 219 11.83 -14.93 -8.33
CA THR A 219 12.15 -14.70 -9.75
C THR A 219 11.20 -13.66 -10.34
N LEU A 220 11.72 -12.51 -10.78
CA LEU A 220 10.91 -11.44 -11.35
C LEU A 220 10.28 -11.83 -12.67
N ILE A 221 9.01 -11.46 -12.86
CA ILE A 221 8.28 -11.58 -14.12
C ILE A 221 8.57 -10.31 -14.92
N THR A 222 9.27 -10.46 -16.04
CA THR A 222 9.81 -9.35 -16.84
C THR A 222 8.98 -8.99 -18.06
N ASP A 223 7.91 -9.72 -18.32
CA ASP A 223 6.97 -9.46 -19.41
C ASP A 223 5.66 -8.79 -18.91
N ARG A 224 4.65 -8.75 -19.75
CA ARG A 224 3.34 -8.18 -19.50
C ARG A 224 2.25 -9.06 -20.08
N ILE A 225 1.01 -8.92 -19.60
CA ILE A 225 -0.13 -9.63 -20.17
C ILE A 225 -0.78 -8.74 -21.22
N GLU A 226 -0.84 -9.20 -22.48
CA GLU A 226 -1.57 -8.51 -23.54
C GLU A 226 -2.90 -9.23 -23.77
N ARG A 227 -3.98 -8.49 -23.57
CA ARG A 227 -5.34 -8.98 -23.80
C ARG A 227 -5.68 -8.95 -25.28
N SER A 228 -6.61 -9.80 -25.70
CA SER A 228 -7.09 -9.87 -27.08
C SER A 228 -7.76 -8.58 -27.59
N ASP A 229 -8.23 -7.71 -26.69
CA ASP A 229 -8.78 -6.39 -26.95
C ASP A 229 -7.71 -5.28 -27.01
N GLY A 230 -6.44 -5.64 -26.87
CA GLY A 230 -5.29 -4.71 -26.90
C GLY A 230 -4.98 -4.04 -25.58
N LEU A 231 -5.74 -4.32 -24.50
CA LEU A 231 -5.39 -3.82 -23.16
C LEU A 231 -4.14 -4.54 -22.64
N VAL A 232 -3.19 -3.76 -22.16
CA VAL A 232 -1.98 -4.26 -21.49
C VAL A 232 -2.18 -4.22 -19.98
N ILE A 233 -1.88 -5.34 -19.32
CA ILE A 233 -1.82 -5.43 -17.86
C ILE A 233 -0.34 -5.48 -17.50
N PRO A 234 0.19 -4.44 -16.86
CA PRO A 234 1.58 -4.40 -16.44
C PRO A 234 1.81 -5.39 -15.30
N LEU A 235 3.02 -5.94 -15.24
CA LEU A 235 3.52 -6.75 -14.13
C LEU A 235 4.74 -6.09 -13.47
N GLN A 236 5.08 -4.88 -13.91
CA GLN A 236 6.18 -4.08 -13.42
C GLN A 236 5.65 -2.68 -13.10
N TYR A 237 6.06 -2.13 -11.97
CA TYR A 237 5.57 -0.86 -11.46
C TYR A 237 6.73 -0.01 -10.96
N SER A 238 6.68 1.28 -11.32
CA SER A 238 7.53 2.33 -10.73
C SER A 238 6.83 2.87 -9.50
N GLN A 239 7.56 3.00 -8.41
CA GLN A 239 7.03 3.47 -7.13
C GLN A 239 7.48 4.89 -6.83
N SER A 240 6.51 5.72 -6.52
CA SER A 240 6.63 7.14 -6.24
C SER A 240 6.11 7.48 -4.84
N VAL A 241 6.28 8.72 -4.45
CA VAL A 241 5.62 9.30 -3.27
C VAL A 241 4.39 10.06 -3.73
N GLY A 242 3.24 9.75 -3.17
CA GLY A 242 2.00 10.49 -3.38
C GLY A 242 1.90 11.68 -2.44
N VAL A 243 1.48 12.83 -2.97
CA VAL A 243 1.30 14.08 -2.21
C VAL A 243 -0.09 14.65 -2.52
N ALA A 244 -0.74 15.23 -1.53
CA ALA A 244 -2.03 15.89 -1.70
C ALA A 244 -1.99 16.95 -2.84
N ASP A 245 -3.04 17.05 -3.63
CA ASP A 245 -3.12 17.90 -4.84
C ASP A 245 -2.86 19.39 -4.56
N ASP A 246 -3.12 19.86 -3.35
CA ASP A 246 -2.95 21.25 -2.92
C ASP A 246 -1.56 21.55 -2.33
N SER A 247 -0.64 20.58 -2.36
CA SER A 247 0.69 20.69 -1.75
C SER A 247 1.86 20.54 -2.74
N PRO A 248 1.87 21.25 -3.89
CA PRO A 248 2.92 21.11 -4.90
C PRO A 248 4.31 21.56 -4.40
N GLU A 249 4.40 22.49 -3.46
CA GLU A 249 5.66 22.91 -2.87
C GLU A 249 6.29 21.82 -1.99
N LEU A 250 5.45 20.98 -1.35
CA LEU A 250 5.91 19.81 -0.60
C LEU A 250 6.45 18.75 -1.57
N LEU A 251 5.79 18.54 -2.71
CA LEU A 251 6.26 17.63 -3.75
C LEU A 251 7.66 18.02 -4.25
N GLU A 252 7.90 19.30 -4.54
CA GLU A 252 9.23 19.77 -4.96
C GLU A 252 10.33 19.48 -3.91
N LYS A 253 10.01 19.63 -2.62
CA LYS A 253 10.93 19.26 -1.52
C LYS A 253 11.18 17.76 -1.46
N ILE A 254 10.15 16.95 -1.66
CA ILE A 254 10.23 15.49 -1.68
C ILE A 254 11.09 15.00 -2.86
N ASP A 255 10.88 15.53 -4.07
CA ASP A 255 11.70 15.18 -5.24
C ASP A 255 13.20 15.47 -5.02
N ALA A 256 13.53 16.65 -4.48
CA ALA A 256 14.88 16.98 -4.11
C ALA A 256 15.46 16.03 -3.03
N ALA A 257 14.65 15.63 -2.05
CA ALA A 257 15.02 14.71 -0.99
C ALA A 257 15.21 13.27 -1.51
N LEU A 258 14.40 12.83 -2.48
CA LEU A 258 14.56 11.53 -3.14
C LEU A 258 15.87 11.46 -3.93
N GLU A 259 16.25 12.53 -4.62
CA GLU A 259 17.53 12.62 -5.32
C GLU A 259 18.72 12.55 -4.35
N SER A 260 18.72 13.40 -3.31
CA SER A 260 19.83 13.47 -2.33
C SER A 260 19.91 12.21 -1.46
N GLY A 261 18.76 11.63 -1.04
CA GLY A 261 18.66 10.43 -0.22
C GLY A 261 18.75 9.11 -0.99
N SER A 262 18.90 9.14 -2.31
CA SER A 262 18.77 7.95 -3.18
C SER A 262 19.67 6.76 -2.77
N ALA A 263 20.89 7.03 -2.29
CA ALA A 263 21.80 5.99 -1.81
C ALA A 263 21.31 5.34 -0.51
N ARG A 264 20.71 6.13 0.39
CA ARG A 264 20.13 5.65 1.67
C ARG A 264 18.87 4.80 1.39
N ILE A 265 18.01 5.28 0.49
CA ILE A 265 16.80 4.55 0.07
C ILE A 265 17.18 3.22 -0.57
N ARG A 266 18.15 3.21 -1.47
CA ARG A 266 18.66 1.96 -2.07
C ARG A 266 19.16 0.98 -1.02
N ALA A 267 19.89 1.44 -0.01
CA ALA A 267 20.35 0.59 1.07
C ALA A 267 19.20 -0.06 1.86
N VAL A 268 18.10 0.68 2.08
CA VAL A 268 16.88 0.12 2.69
C VAL A 268 16.28 -0.98 1.82
N LEU A 269 16.15 -0.76 0.51
CA LEU A 269 15.60 -1.76 -0.42
C LEU A 269 16.48 -3.02 -0.50
N GLU A 270 17.79 -2.85 -0.53
CA GLU A 270 18.76 -3.96 -0.52
C GLU A 270 18.71 -4.73 0.81
N GLU A 271 18.59 -4.03 1.94
CA GLU A 271 18.45 -4.66 3.26
C GLU A 271 17.16 -5.49 3.36
N GLU A 272 16.06 -5.02 2.78
CA GLU A 272 14.81 -5.78 2.69
C GLU A 272 14.87 -6.96 1.71
N GLY A 273 15.89 -7.01 0.86
CA GLY A 273 16.02 -8.03 -0.19
C GLY A 273 15.12 -7.74 -1.40
N ILE A 274 14.68 -6.49 -1.59
CA ILE A 274 13.80 -6.11 -2.69
C ILE A 274 14.58 -6.08 -4.01
N PRO A 275 14.26 -6.92 -5.00
CA PRO A 275 14.87 -6.85 -6.30
C PRO A 275 14.30 -5.65 -7.07
N THR A 276 15.17 -4.81 -7.58
CA THR A 276 14.80 -3.64 -8.38
C THR A 276 15.11 -3.83 -9.86
N LEU A 277 14.31 -3.19 -10.70
CA LEU A 277 14.53 -3.07 -12.14
C LEU A 277 15.19 -1.73 -12.46
N PRO A 278 15.90 -1.62 -13.60
CA PRO A 278 16.38 -0.32 -14.08
C PRO A 278 15.23 0.67 -14.22
N MET A 279 15.48 1.92 -13.83
CA MET A 279 14.57 3.03 -14.14
C MET A 279 14.62 3.28 -15.65
N ASN A 280 13.47 3.51 -16.27
CA ASN A 280 13.36 3.73 -17.72
C ASN A 280 13.73 5.17 -18.08
#